data_a8710b75fbd766c4b814280cae287ed2
#
_entry.id   a8710b75fbd766c4b814280cae287ed2
#
_cell.length_a   1.000
_cell.length_b   1.000
_cell.length_c   1.000
_cell.angle_alpha   90.00
_cell.angle_beta   90.00
_cell.angle_gamma   90.00
#
_symmetry.space_group_name_H-M   'P 1'
#
loop_
_entity.id
_entity.type
_entity.pdbx_description
1 polymer ?
#
loop_
_entity_poly.entity_id
_entity_poly.type
_entity_poly.pdbx_seq_one_letter_code
_entity_poly.pdbx_strand_id
1 'polypeptide(L)'
;LSHFFNWTNIGQYIAVKGATFLKEVGLGGSVLFIGFILICAFINLMIGSASAQWAVTAPIFVPMLMLAGYAPEVIQAAYRIGDSVTNIITPMMSYFGLIMATVIKYKKDAGVGTLISMMLPYSAFFLIAWIALFCIWVFVLGLPVGPGAPTLYPAP
;
A
#
# COMPACT_ATOMS: atom_id res chain seq x y z
N LEU A 1 12.50 10.44 -13.81
CA LEU A 1 11.83 9.15 -13.96
C LEU A 1 10.34 9.32 -14.26
N SER A 2 9.58 10.15 -13.54
CA SER A 2 8.14 10.38 -13.77
C SER A 2 7.84 10.94 -15.18
N HIS A 3 8.67 11.82 -15.72
CA HIS A 3 8.52 12.35 -17.08
C HIS A 3 8.69 11.28 -18.16
N PHE A 4 9.64 10.36 -18.01
CA PHE A 4 9.81 9.22 -18.93
C PHE A 4 8.61 8.25 -18.87
N PHE A 5 8.07 8.02 -17.69
CA PHE A 5 6.91 7.16 -17.47
C PHE A 5 5.66 7.71 -18.18
N ASN A 6 5.45 9.03 -18.10
CA ASN A 6 4.33 9.69 -18.78
C ASN A 6 4.54 9.77 -20.31
N TRP A 7 5.78 9.92 -20.77
CA TRP A 7 6.08 10.07 -22.19
C TRP A 7 5.99 8.75 -22.95
N THR A 8 6.34 7.64 -22.31
CA THR A 8 6.32 6.30 -22.92
C THR A 8 4.95 5.62 -22.89
N ASN A 9 3.95 6.19 -22.20
CA ASN A 9 2.62 5.57 -21.96
C ASN A 9 2.69 4.15 -21.36
N ILE A 10 3.85 3.73 -20.86
CA ILE A 10 4.04 2.39 -20.27
C ILE A 10 3.10 2.19 -19.08
N GLY A 11 2.88 3.23 -18.26
CA GLY A 11 1.93 3.16 -17.15
C GLY A 11 0.51 2.80 -17.58
N GLN A 12 0.03 3.41 -18.66
CA GLN A 12 -1.29 3.14 -19.21
C GLN A 12 -1.38 1.72 -19.81
N TYR A 13 -0.33 1.30 -20.52
CA TYR A 13 -0.25 -0.04 -21.09
C TYR A 13 -0.29 -1.12 -20.01
N ILE A 14 0.51 -0.97 -18.95
CA ILE A 14 0.53 -1.88 -17.80
C ILE A 14 -0.82 -1.87 -17.08
N ALA A 15 -1.45 -0.70 -16.92
CA ALA A 15 -2.75 -0.57 -16.27
C ALA A 15 -3.84 -1.32 -17.04
N VAL A 16 -3.91 -1.17 -18.37
CA VAL A 16 -4.90 -1.86 -19.20
C VAL A 16 -4.66 -3.38 -19.23
N LYS A 17 -3.41 -3.81 -19.44
CA LYS A 17 -3.06 -5.25 -19.43
C LYS A 17 -3.27 -5.86 -18.05
N GLY A 18 -2.91 -5.16 -16.99
CA GLY A 18 -3.16 -5.58 -15.61
C GLY A 18 -4.65 -5.72 -15.32
N ALA A 19 -5.48 -4.74 -15.71
CA ALA A 19 -6.93 -4.81 -15.54
C ALA A 19 -7.56 -5.96 -16.31
N THR A 20 -7.12 -6.23 -17.55
CA THR A 20 -7.58 -7.37 -18.34
C THR A 20 -7.24 -8.70 -17.67
N PHE A 21 -5.98 -8.86 -17.24
CA PHE A 21 -5.52 -10.03 -16.51
C PHE A 21 -6.32 -10.28 -15.21
N LEU A 22 -6.60 -9.22 -14.46
CA LEU A 22 -7.39 -9.31 -13.23
C LEU A 22 -8.83 -9.76 -13.49
N LYS A 23 -9.43 -9.31 -14.60
CA LYS A 23 -10.77 -9.74 -15.03
C LYS A 23 -10.78 -11.21 -15.49
N GLU A 24 -9.75 -11.64 -16.21
CA GLU A 24 -9.63 -13.03 -16.69
C GLU A 24 -9.43 -14.02 -15.53
N VAL A 25 -8.64 -13.67 -14.54
CA VAL A 25 -8.37 -14.52 -13.36
C VAL A 25 -9.59 -14.58 -12.41
N GLY A 26 -10.56 -13.66 -12.56
CA GLY A 26 -11.80 -13.65 -11.76
C GLY A 26 -11.56 -13.49 -10.27
N LEU A 27 -10.45 -12.86 -9.88
CA LEU A 27 -10.13 -12.58 -8.47
C LEU A 27 -11.21 -11.68 -7.88
N GLY A 28 -11.88 -12.16 -6.83
CA GLY A 28 -12.81 -11.34 -6.06
C GLY A 28 -12.13 -10.07 -5.54
N GLY A 29 -12.91 -8.98 -5.41
CA GLY A 29 -12.35 -7.67 -5.05
C GLY A 29 -11.49 -7.69 -3.78
N SER A 30 -11.85 -8.47 -2.77
CA SER A 30 -11.07 -8.61 -1.54
C SER A 30 -9.67 -9.17 -1.79
N VAL A 31 -9.56 -10.23 -2.60
CA VAL A 31 -8.26 -10.86 -2.91
C VAL A 31 -7.37 -9.91 -3.70
N LEU A 32 -7.96 -9.14 -4.62
CA LEU A 32 -7.28 -8.12 -5.39
C LEU A 32 -6.64 -7.05 -4.49
N PHE A 33 -7.42 -6.53 -3.53
CA PHE A 33 -6.94 -5.50 -2.62
C PHE A 33 -5.93 -6.04 -1.60
N ILE A 34 -6.08 -7.28 -1.14
CA ILE A 34 -5.06 -7.94 -0.30
C ILE A 34 -3.72 -7.99 -1.06
N GLY A 35 -3.73 -8.44 -2.31
CA GLY A 35 -2.53 -8.46 -3.15
C GLY A 35 -1.92 -7.07 -3.34
N PHE A 36 -2.76 -6.06 -3.61
CA PHE A 36 -2.32 -4.67 -3.75
C PHE A 36 -1.69 -4.11 -2.46
N ILE A 37 -2.31 -4.34 -1.30
CA ILE A 37 -1.77 -3.93 0.00
C ILE A 37 -0.41 -4.59 0.27
N LEU A 38 -0.27 -5.89 -0.03
CA LEU A 38 1.00 -6.59 0.16
C LEU A 38 2.11 -6.07 -0.77
N ILE A 39 1.77 -5.76 -2.02
CA ILE A 39 2.71 -5.14 -2.96
C ILE A 39 3.14 -3.76 -2.43
N CYS A 40 2.21 -2.92 -1.99
CA CYS A 40 2.52 -1.61 -1.41
C CYS A 40 3.39 -1.74 -0.15
N ALA A 41 3.10 -2.69 0.72
CA ALA A 41 3.90 -2.97 1.92
C ALA A 41 5.34 -3.37 1.56
N PHE A 42 5.51 -4.22 0.55
CA PHE A 42 6.83 -4.63 0.07
C PHE A 42 7.61 -3.46 -0.53
N ILE A 43 6.98 -2.65 -1.38
CA ILE A 43 7.61 -1.47 -1.98
C ILE A 43 8.03 -0.47 -0.91
N ASN A 44 7.22 -0.29 0.14
CA ASN A 44 7.52 0.64 1.24
C ASN A 44 8.79 0.28 2.02
N LEU A 45 9.16 -0.99 2.08
CA LEU A 45 10.44 -1.39 2.69
C LEU A 45 11.65 -0.80 1.96
N MET A 46 11.50 -0.49 0.66
CA MET A 46 12.55 0.08 -0.17
C MET A 46 12.44 1.60 -0.33
N ILE A 47 11.23 2.15 -0.23
CA ILE A 47 10.95 3.58 -0.41
C ILE A 47 10.36 4.13 0.89
N GLY A 48 11.18 4.58 1.83
CA GLY A 48 10.75 5.06 3.14
C GLY A 48 9.98 6.40 3.15
N SER A 49 9.39 6.81 2.03
CA SER A 49 8.61 8.03 1.86
C SER A 49 7.27 7.73 1.20
N ALA A 50 6.18 7.94 1.94
CA ALA A 50 4.82 7.72 1.46
C ALA A 50 4.48 8.52 0.19
N SER A 51 4.89 9.77 0.11
CA SER A 51 4.63 10.61 -1.07
C SER A 51 5.43 10.15 -2.29
N ALA A 52 6.70 9.75 -2.10
CA ALA A 52 7.52 9.23 -3.19
C ALA A 52 6.98 7.88 -3.69
N GLN A 53 6.57 7.01 -2.80
CA GLN A 53 5.96 5.73 -3.15
C GLN A 53 4.63 5.94 -3.90
N TRP A 54 3.77 6.84 -3.41
CA TRP A 54 2.51 7.16 -4.09
C TRP A 54 2.73 7.71 -5.49
N ALA A 55 3.71 8.59 -5.67
CA ALA A 55 4.05 9.14 -6.98
C ALA A 55 4.49 8.06 -8.01
N VAL A 56 5.03 6.94 -7.54
CA VAL A 56 5.43 5.80 -8.40
C VAL A 56 4.28 4.82 -8.61
N THR A 57 3.51 4.52 -7.58
CA THR A 57 2.48 3.48 -7.63
C THR A 57 1.14 3.98 -8.20
N ALA A 58 0.74 5.22 -7.90
CA ALA A 58 -0.56 5.76 -8.32
C ALA A 58 -0.77 5.76 -9.84
N PRO A 59 0.18 6.18 -10.70
CA PRO A 59 -0.03 6.19 -12.15
C PRO A 59 -0.29 4.82 -12.75
N ILE A 60 0.07 3.74 -12.06
CA ILE A 60 -0.13 2.35 -12.52
C ILE A 60 -1.38 1.76 -11.89
N PHE A 61 -1.45 1.74 -10.56
CA PHE A 61 -2.48 1.00 -9.83
C PHE A 61 -3.83 1.72 -9.80
N VAL A 62 -3.86 3.05 -9.76
CA VAL A 62 -5.14 3.77 -9.74
C VAL A 62 -5.95 3.52 -11.00
N PRO A 63 -5.44 3.78 -12.23
CA PRO A 63 -6.22 3.52 -13.42
C PRO A 63 -6.52 2.02 -13.61
N MET A 64 -5.60 1.13 -13.21
CA MET A 64 -5.81 -0.32 -13.29
C MET A 64 -7.01 -0.78 -12.44
N LEU A 65 -7.08 -0.34 -11.18
CA LEU A 65 -8.15 -0.71 -10.27
C LEU A 65 -9.46 0.04 -10.54
N MET A 66 -9.39 1.26 -11.09
CA MET A 66 -10.57 1.98 -11.59
C MET A 66 -11.20 1.25 -12.78
N LEU A 67 -10.40 0.71 -13.70
CA LEU A 67 -10.88 -0.14 -14.80
C LEU A 67 -11.49 -1.47 -14.29
N ALA A 68 -11.10 -1.91 -13.11
CA ALA A 68 -11.73 -3.03 -12.40
C ALA A 68 -13.03 -2.63 -11.68
N GLY A 69 -13.42 -1.34 -11.69
CA GLY A 69 -14.68 -0.84 -11.14
C GLY A 69 -14.60 -0.25 -9.72
N TYR A 70 -13.41 0.01 -9.19
CA TYR A 70 -13.24 0.54 -7.84
C TYR A 70 -12.97 2.05 -7.83
N ALA A 71 -13.50 2.74 -6.83
CA ALA A 71 -13.28 4.17 -6.67
C ALA A 71 -11.84 4.48 -6.21
N PRO A 72 -11.24 5.59 -6.67
CA PRO A 72 -9.86 5.97 -6.32
C PRO A 72 -9.65 6.17 -4.82
N GLU A 73 -10.68 6.54 -4.07
CA GLU A 73 -10.65 6.70 -2.63
C GLU A 73 -10.37 5.37 -1.91
N VAL A 74 -11.01 4.28 -2.37
CA VAL A 74 -10.78 2.93 -1.84
C VAL A 74 -9.37 2.45 -2.16
N ILE A 75 -8.88 2.76 -3.35
CA ILE A 75 -7.52 2.43 -3.79
C ILE A 75 -6.50 3.14 -2.92
N GLN A 76 -6.70 4.43 -2.66
CA GLN A 76 -5.83 5.21 -1.79
C GLN A 76 -5.86 4.72 -0.34
N ALA A 77 -7.03 4.33 0.18
CA ALA A 77 -7.14 3.78 1.53
C ALA A 77 -6.36 2.46 1.65
N ALA A 78 -6.49 1.57 0.68
CA ALA A 78 -5.72 0.32 0.63
C ALA A 78 -4.20 0.56 0.55
N TYR A 79 -3.77 1.51 -0.29
CA TYR A 79 -2.37 1.92 -0.37
C TYR A 79 -1.85 2.37 1.01
N ARG A 80 -2.61 3.19 1.74
CA ARG A 80 -2.22 3.69 3.07
C ARG A 80 -2.06 2.60 4.10
N ILE A 81 -2.79 1.51 4.00
CA ILE A 81 -2.60 0.35 4.88
C ILE A 81 -1.21 -0.26 4.64
N GLY A 82 -0.85 -0.53 3.38
CA GLY A 82 0.45 -1.08 3.04
C GLY A 82 1.62 -0.18 3.45
N ASP A 83 1.48 1.13 3.22
CA ASP A 83 2.47 2.14 3.60
C ASP A 83 2.66 2.22 5.13
N SER A 84 1.58 2.36 5.88
CA SER A 84 1.66 2.67 7.32
C SER A 84 2.19 1.52 8.17
N VAL A 85 1.80 0.27 7.88
CA VAL A 85 2.13 -0.89 8.74
C VAL A 85 3.60 -1.30 8.64
N THR A 86 4.28 -0.95 7.56
CA THR A 86 5.69 -1.29 7.33
C THR A 86 6.65 -0.17 7.68
N ASN A 87 6.16 1.04 7.96
CA ASN A 87 7.01 2.17 8.37
C ASN A 87 7.84 1.88 9.62
N ILE A 88 7.28 1.13 10.57
CA ILE A 88 7.96 0.81 11.84
C ILE A 88 9.16 -0.14 11.68
N ILE A 89 9.26 -0.85 10.55
CA ILE A 89 10.36 -1.77 10.22
C ILE A 89 11.24 -1.26 9.09
N THR A 90 10.92 -0.09 8.49
CA THR A 90 11.64 0.47 7.34
C THR A 90 12.82 1.32 7.79
N PRO A 91 14.07 0.90 7.55
CA PRO A 91 15.26 1.68 7.94
C PRO A 91 15.44 2.96 7.12
N MET A 92 14.75 3.08 5.98
CA MET A 92 14.77 4.26 5.10
C MET A 92 13.86 5.41 5.59
N MET A 93 13.14 5.21 6.69
CA MET A 93 12.29 6.24 7.27
C MET A 93 13.12 7.39 7.85
N SER A 94 12.69 8.63 7.62
CA SER A 94 13.43 9.85 8.03
C SER A 94 13.74 9.92 9.54
N TYR A 95 12.89 9.33 10.38
CA TYR A 95 13.03 9.33 11.84
C TYR A 95 13.78 8.11 12.38
N PHE A 96 14.22 7.19 11.54
CA PHE A 96 14.87 5.96 11.98
C PHE A 96 16.14 6.23 12.81
N GLY A 97 16.95 7.20 12.39
CA GLY A 97 18.16 7.60 13.11
C GLY A 97 17.87 8.11 14.54
N LEU A 98 16.79 8.87 14.73
CA LEU A 98 16.37 9.36 16.04
C LEU A 98 15.90 8.22 16.94
N ILE A 99 15.14 7.27 16.39
CA ILE A 99 14.69 6.08 17.10
C ILE A 99 15.90 5.25 17.54
N MET A 100 16.85 5.00 16.62
CA MET A 100 18.08 4.28 16.94
C MET A 100 18.91 4.96 18.01
N ALA A 101 19.09 6.28 17.94
CA ALA A 101 19.81 7.03 18.97
C ALA A 101 19.17 6.89 20.36
N THR A 102 17.84 6.79 20.42
CA THR A 102 17.11 6.55 21.66
C THR A 102 17.28 5.12 22.16
N VAL A 103 17.19 4.13 21.28
CA VAL A 103 17.32 2.70 21.62
C VAL A 103 18.72 2.40 22.15
N ILE A 104 19.78 2.96 21.56
CA ILE A 104 21.17 2.76 22.00
C ILE A 104 21.41 3.27 23.42
N LYS A 105 20.66 4.27 23.90
CA LYS A 105 20.75 4.73 25.30
C LYS A 105 20.36 3.64 26.30
N TYR A 106 19.42 2.77 25.94
CA TYR A 106 18.92 1.69 26.80
C TYR A 106 19.64 0.36 26.53
N LYS A 107 20.02 0.11 25.27
CA LYS A 107 20.72 -1.11 24.84
C LYS A 107 21.88 -0.73 23.93
N LYS A 108 23.09 -0.67 24.50
CA LYS A 108 24.31 -0.20 23.81
C LYS A 108 24.68 -1.04 22.57
N ASP A 109 24.33 -2.32 22.57
CA ASP A 109 24.62 -3.26 21.47
C ASP A 109 23.49 -3.36 20.46
N ALA A 110 22.49 -2.46 20.52
CA ALA A 110 21.36 -2.50 19.60
C ALA A 110 21.79 -1.98 18.23
N GLY A 111 21.58 -2.81 17.19
CA GLY A 111 21.74 -2.46 15.79
C GLY A 111 20.39 -2.34 15.08
N VAL A 112 20.46 -1.96 13.80
CA VAL A 112 19.29 -1.87 12.90
C VAL A 112 18.49 -3.16 12.90
N GLY A 113 19.16 -4.32 12.79
CA GLY A 113 18.53 -5.64 12.81
C GLY A 113 17.80 -5.95 14.12
N THR A 114 18.33 -5.45 15.26
CA THR A 114 17.68 -5.61 16.57
C THR A 114 16.33 -4.88 16.60
N LEU A 115 16.28 -3.65 16.10
CA LEU A 115 15.05 -2.88 16.05
C LEU A 115 14.02 -3.52 15.10
N ILE A 116 14.47 -3.91 13.90
CA ILE A 116 13.59 -4.57 12.92
C ILE A 116 13.02 -5.87 13.50
N SER A 117 13.85 -6.73 14.11
CA SER A 117 13.39 -8.01 14.67
C SER A 117 12.38 -7.83 15.82
N MET A 118 12.53 -6.78 16.61
CA MET A 118 11.59 -6.46 17.68
C MET A 118 10.26 -5.91 17.14
N MET A 119 10.29 -5.14 16.06
CA MET A 119 9.10 -4.49 15.49
C MET A 119 8.36 -5.35 14.45
N LEU A 120 9.04 -6.35 13.88
CA LEU A 120 8.46 -7.24 12.86
C LEU A 120 7.13 -7.90 13.27
N PRO A 121 7.01 -8.50 14.49
CA PRO A 121 5.76 -9.12 14.90
C PRO A 121 4.61 -8.11 15.03
N TYR A 122 4.89 -6.89 15.44
CA TYR A 122 3.88 -5.82 15.51
C TYR A 122 3.45 -5.40 14.11
N SER A 123 4.40 -5.21 13.19
CA SER A 123 4.10 -4.90 11.78
C SER A 123 3.23 -5.98 11.14
N ALA A 124 3.57 -7.27 11.34
CA ALA A 124 2.79 -8.38 10.83
C ALA A 124 1.37 -8.43 11.42
N PHE A 125 1.24 -8.23 12.73
CA PHE A 125 -0.07 -8.18 13.39
C PHE A 125 -0.93 -7.02 12.86
N PHE A 126 -0.36 -5.82 12.77
CA PHE A 126 -1.08 -4.67 12.22
C PHE A 126 -1.46 -4.86 10.75
N LEU A 127 -0.59 -5.47 9.95
CA LEU A 127 -0.90 -5.76 8.55
C LEU A 127 -2.14 -6.67 8.44
N ILE A 128 -2.17 -7.76 9.19
CA ILE A 128 -3.31 -8.70 9.21
C ILE A 128 -4.57 -8.00 9.72
N ALA A 129 -4.47 -7.26 10.83
CA ALA A 129 -5.61 -6.58 11.44
C ALA A 129 -6.20 -5.50 10.50
N TRP A 130 -5.36 -4.71 9.86
CA TRP A 130 -5.81 -3.68 8.92
C TRP A 130 -6.37 -4.26 7.63
N ILE A 131 -5.80 -5.34 7.08
CA ILE A 131 -6.37 -6.05 5.93
C ILE A 131 -7.75 -6.61 6.29
N ALA A 132 -7.87 -7.26 7.44
CA ALA A 132 -9.16 -7.79 7.91
C ALA A 132 -10.21 -6.69 8.09
N LEU A 133 -9.83 -5.59 8.76
CA LEU A 133 -10.70 -4.43 8.94
C LEU A 133 -11.14 -3.84 7.59
N PHE A 134 -10.21 -3.65 6.66
CA PHE A 134 -10.50 -3.11 5.33
C PHE A 134 -11.47 -4.02 4.56
N CYS A 135 -11.22 -5.34 4.56
CA CYS A 135 -12.08 -6.30 3.89
C CYS A 135 -13.49 -6.32 4.49
N ILE A 136 -13.60 -6.33 5.81
CA ILE A 136 -14.90 -6.29 6.49
C ILE A 136 -15.62 -4.98 6.18
N TRP A 137 -14.94 -3.85 6.30
CA TRP A 137 -15.52 -2.52 6.13
C TRP A 137 -16.04 -2.28 4.71
N VAL A 138 -15.21 -2.57 3.71
CA VAL A 138 -15.49 -2.25 2.30
C VAL A 138 -16.34 -3.34 1.63
N PHE A 139 -16.01 -4.63 1.85
CA PHE A 139 -16.62 -5.71 1.08
C PHE A 139 -17.75 -6.43 1.82
N VAL A 140 -17.72 -6.50 3.16
CA VAL A 140 -18.79 -7.15 3.93
C VAL A 140 -19.88 -6.16 4.32
N LEU A 141 -19.47 -5.00 4.88
CA LEU A 141 -20.42 -3.98 5.33
C LEU A 141 -20.81 -3.00 4.22
N GLY A 142 -20.05 -2.92 3.12
CA GLY A 142 -20.29 -1.99 2.03
C GLY A 142 -20.21 -0.50 2.42
N LEU A 143 -19.46 -0.20 3.49
CA LEU A 143 -19.38 1.15 4.03
C LEU A 143 -18.36 2.01 3.24
N PRO A 144 -18.63 3.31 3.09
CA PRO A 144 -17.72 4.23 2.42
C PRO A 144 -16.44 4.41 3.25
N VAL A 145 -15.31 4.60 2.56
CA VAL A 145 -14.01 4.86 3.20
C VAL A 145 -13.85 6.30 3.69
N GLY A 146 -14.79 7.18 3.34
CA GLY A 146 -14.81 8.58 3.78
C GLY A 146 -16.16 9.22 3.51
N PRO A 147 -16.44 10.43 4.03
CA PRO A 147 -17.67 11.14 3.81
C PRO A 147 -17.92 11.37 2.30
N GLY A 148 -19.01 10.81 1.77
CA GLY A 148 -19.36 10.94 0.36
C GLY A 148 -18.47 10.19 -0.63
N ALA A 149 -17.57 9.32 -0.15
CA ALA A 149 -16.67 8.54 -1.00
C ALA A 149 -17.35 7.22 -1.41
N PRO A 150 -17.70 7.02 -2.70
CA PRO A 150 -18.28 5.76 -3.16
C PRO A 150 -17.24 4.63 -3.08
N THR A 151 -17.70 3.39 -2.91
CA THR A 151 -16.85 2.20 -2.96
C THR A 151 -16.58 1.74 -4.39
N LEU A 152 -17.56 1.93 -5.26
CA LEU A 152 -17.49 1.56 -6.67
C LEU A 152 -17.41 2.82 -7.54
N TYR A 153 -16.58 2.76 -8.57
CA TYR A 153 -16.52 3.79 -9.59
C TYR A 153 -17.70 3.59 -10.54
N PRO A 154 -18.52 4.62 -10.81
CA PRO A 154 -19.59 4.49 -11.79
C PRO A 154 -18.94 4.16 -13.15
N ALA A 155 -19.34 3.04 -13.72
CA ALA A 155 -18.91 2.67 -15.07
C ALA A 155 -19.32 3.78 -16.05
N PRO A 156 -18.46 4.16 -17.00
CA PRO A 156 -18.78 5.14 -18.03
C PRO A 156 -19.90 4.66 -18.94
#